data_e49328245e0441efe7203ea452f90e83
#
_entry.id   e49328245e0441efe7203ea452f90e83
#
_cell.length_a   1.000
_cell.length_b   1.000
_cell.length_c   1.000
_cell.angle_alpha   90.00
_cell.angle_beta   90.00
_cell.angle_gamma   90.00
#
_symmetry.space_group_name_H-M   'P 1'
#
loop_
_entity.id
_entity.type
_entity.pdbx_description
1 polymer ?
#
loop_
_entity_poly.entity_id
_entity_poly.type
_entity_poly.pdbx_seq_one_letter_code
_entity_poly.pdbx_strand_id
1 'polypeptide(L)'
;MKGLRKLLIEEYLRVEKIAGKLRKELADMPEGTLRVSKSHNYTQFYNVKKENDMKCQKFLQKSEMDLVRKLAQKSYDEKVLRIAEKRLQQMKSLVGTYH
;
A
#
# COMPACT_ATOMS: atom_id res chain seq x y z
N MET A 1 -26.60 -15.82 -15.47
CA MET A 1 -27.30 -15.38 -14.26
C MET A 1 -27.13 -13.88 -14.03
N LYS A 2 -28.25 -13.17 -14.05
CA LYS A 2 -28.23 -11.72 -13.86
C LYS A 2 -27.74 -11.31 -12.47
N GLY A 3 -28.05 -12.10 -11.41
CA GLY A 3 -27.62 -11.78 -10.05
C GLY A 3 -26.11 -11.85 -9.83
N LEU A 4 -25.46 -12.85 -10.42
CA LEU A 4 -24.01 -13.01 -10.31
C LEU A 4 -23.26 -11.84 -10.99
N ARG A 5 -23.71 -11.45 -12.18
CA ARG A 5 -23.13 -10.32 -12.89
C ARG A 5 -23.24 -9.03 -12.07
N LYS A 6 -24.41 -8.79 -11.51
CA LYS A 6 -24.65 -7.61 -10.65
C LYS A 6 -23.71 -7.59 -9.45
N LEU A 7 -23.55 -8.74 -8.78
CA LEU A 7 -22.64 -8.85 -7.63
C LEU A 7 -21.18 -8.59 -8.02
N LEU A 8 -20.75 -9.08 -9.17
CA LEU A 8 -19.39 -8.83 -9.67
C LEU A 8 -19.15 -7.34 -9.94
N ILE A 9 -20.13 -6.68 -10.55
CA ILE A 9 -20.01 -5.25 -10.84
C ILE A 9 -19.99 -4.44 -9.55
N GLU A 10 -20.84 -4.75 -8.59
CA GLU A 10 -20.88 -4.08 -7.29
C GLU A 10 -19.57 -4.25 -6.54
N GLU A 11 -19.02 -5.46 -6.52
CA GLU A 11 -17.74 -5.74 -5.88
C GLU A 11 -16.59 -5.00 -6.58
N TYR A 12 -16.59 -4.98 -7.91
CA TYR A 12 -15.60 -4.24 -8.69
C TYR A 12 -15.58 -2.75 -8.31
N LEU A 13 -16.77 -2.14 -8.28
CA LEU A 13 -16.90 -0.73 -7.92
C LEU A 13 -16.47 -0.46 -6.50
N ARG A 14 -16.77 -1.36 -5.57
CA ARG A 14 -16.35 -1.24 -4.18
C ARG A 14 -14.83 -1.28 -4.06
N VAL A 15 -14.17 -2.24 -4.70
CA VAL A 15 -12.71 -2.37 -4.66
C VAL A 15 -12.05 -1.20 -5.37
N GLU A 16 -12.61 -0.73 -6.48
CA GLU A 16 -12.10 0.45 -7.19
C GLU A 16 -12.12 1.70 -6.31
N LYS A 17 -13.19 1.88 -5.54
CA LYS A 17 -13.31 3.00 -4.60
C LYS A 17 -12.25 2.91 -3.50
N ILE A 18 -12.02 1.72 -2.95
CA ILE A 18 -10.98 1.49 -1.94
C ILE A 18 -9.60 1.81 -2.50
N ALA A 19 -9.31 1.31 -3.70
CA ALA A 19 -8.02 1.56 -4.35
C ALA A 19 -7.79 3.06 -4.60
N GLY A 20 -8.82 3.77 -5.06
CA GLY A 20 -8.75 5.21 -5.28
C GLY A 20 -8.46 5.98 -4.01
N LYS A 21 -9.12 5.60 -2.91
CA LYS A 21 -8.89 6.21 -1.60
C LYS A 21 -7.46 5.97 -1.10
N LEU A 22 -6.97 4.74 -1.25
CA LEU A 22 -5.60 4.39 -0.85
C LEU A 22 -4.55 5.17 -1.65
N ARG A 23 -4.76 5.34 -2.96
CA ARG A 23 -3.84 6.12 -3.80
C ARG A 23 -3.76 7.57 -3.32
N LYS A 24 -4.88 8.17 -2.95
CA LYS A 24 -4.92 9.52 -2.39
C LYS A 24 -4.19 9.63 -1.07
N GLU A 25 -4.43 8.69 -0.16
CA GLU A 25 -3.77 8.67 1.14
C GLU A 25 -2.26 8.48 1.00
N LEU A 26 -1.84 7.59 0.09
CA LEU A 26 -0.41 7.34 -0.15
C LEU A 26 0.30 8.55 -0.74
N ALA A 27 -0.39 9.35 -1.56
CA ALA A 27 0.20 10.56 -2.15
C ALA A 27 0.58 11.60 -1.09
N ASP A 28 -0.12 11.61 0.05
CA ASP A 28 0.12 12.54 1.15
C ASP A 28 1.08 11.99 2.21
N MET A 29 1.55 10.76 2.04
CA MET A 29 2.44 10.12 3.01
C MET A 29 3.89 10.51 2.80
N PRO A 30 4.72 10.45 3.87
CA PRO A 30 6.14 10.81 3.76
C PRO A 30 6.86 9.87 2.80
N GLU A 31 7.88 10.42 2.14
CA GLU A 31 8.73 9.70 1.22
C GLU A 31 9.61 8.68 1.95
N GLY A 32 9.85 7.55 1.32
CA GLY A 32 10.75 6.52 1.84
C GLY A 32 10.02 5.24 2.23
N THR A 33 10.80 4.26 2.63
CA THR A 33 10.33 2.94 3.05
C THR A 33 10.90 2.61 4.42
N LEU A 34 10.07 2.11 5.32
CA LEU A 34 10.52 1.69 6.64
C LEU A 34 11.30 0.39 6.56
N ARG A 35 12.50 0.40 7.13
CA ARG A 35 13.28 -0.80 7.35
C ARG A 35 13.44 -1.00 8.85
N VAL A 36 13.14 -2.20 9.31
CA VAL A 36 13.25 -2.59 10.72
C VAL A 36 14.40 -3.57 10.87
N SER A 37 15.34 -3.24 11.75
CA SER A 37 16.46 -4.11 12.09
C SER A 37 16.31 -4.55 13.53
N LYS A 38 16.26 -5.84 13.76
CA LYS A 38 16.17 -6.42 15.12
C LYS A 38 17.51 -6.99 15.53
N SER A 39 18.03 -6.48 16.63
CA SER A 39 19.19 -7.03 17.35
C SER A 39 18.72 -7.67 18.63
N HIS A 40 19.61 -8.37 19.35
CA HIS A 40 19.26 -9.19 20.50
C HIS A 40 18.30 -8.55 21.51
N ASN A 41 18.46 -7.27 21.82
CA ASN A 41 17.67 -6.61 22.86
C ASN A 41 16.97 -5.35 22.41
N TYR A 42 17.10 -4.94 21.14
CA TYR A 42 16.47 -3.71 20.69
C TYR A 42 16.17 -3.74 19.22
N THR A 43 15.22 -2.89 18.84
CA THR A 43 14.78 -2.74 17.46
C THR A 43 15.20 -1.36 16.97
N GLN A 44 15.79 -1.32 15.78
CA GLN A 44 16.19 -0.08 15.12
C GLN A 44 15.35 0.15 13.89
N PHE A 45 15.03 1.41 13.62
CA PHE A 45 14.22 1.81 12.49
C PHE A 45 15.01 2.72 11.56
N TYR A 46 14.85 2.49 10.27
CA TYR A 46 15.53 3.27 9.23
C TYR A 46 14.52 3.70 8.19
N ASN A 47 14.69 4.92 7.66
CA ASN A 47 13.97 5.37 6.49
C ASN A 47 14.88 5.18 5.28
N VAL A 48 14.48 4.32 4.35
CA VAL A 48 15.24 4.03 3.14
C VAL A 48 14.64 4.82 1.99
N LYS A 49 15.47 5.69 1.40
CA LYS A 49 15.09 6.48 0.23
C LYS A 49 16.05 6.18 -0.92
N LYS A 50 15.55 6.31 -2.13
CA LYS A 50 16.38 6.16 -3.33
C LYS A 50 16.64 7.54 -3.90
N GLU A 51 17.90 7.95 -3.88
CA GLU A 51 18.36 9.23 -4.43
C GLU A 51 19.42 8.96 -5.48
N ASN A 52 19.25 9.52 -6.69
CA ASN A 52 20.20 9.36 -7.80
C ASN A 52 20.61 7.90 -8.05
N ASP A 53 19.60 6.99 -8.04
CA ASP A 53 19.77 5.55 -8.19
C ASP A 53 20.55 4.86 -7.07
N MET A 54 20.84 5.58 -5.98
CA MET A 54 21.49 5.03 -4.79
C MET A 54 20.52 4.96 -3.62
N LYS A 55 20.58 3.86 -2.88
CA LYS A 55 19.78 3.71 -1.67
C LYS A 55 20.47 4.41 -0.50
N CYS A 56 19.76 5.34 0.12
CA CYS A 56 20.21 6.05 1.31
C CYS A 56 19.37 5.61 2.50
N GLN A 57 20.01 5.23 3.60
CA GLN A 57 19.35 4.86 4.84
C GLN A 57 19.59 5.92 5.89
N LYS A 58 18.51 6.36 6.52
CA LYS A 58 18.60 7.29 7.64
C LYS A 58 18.05 6.61 8.88
N PHE A 59 18.86 6.54 9.95
CA PHE A 59 18.45 6.04 11.24
C PHE A 59 17.35 6.94 11.83
N LEU A 60 16.29 6.32 12.35
CA LEU A 60 15.17 7.05 12.96
C LEU A 60 15.25 6.91 14.49
N GLN A 61 15.35 8.06 15.16
CA GLN A 61 15.46 8.13 16.59
C GLN A 61 14.10 7.99 17.29
N LYS A 62 14.11 7.82 18.60
CA LYS A 62 12.88 7.73 19.39
C LYS A 62 11.97 8.94 19.24
N SER A 63 12.56 10.13 19.05
CA SER A 63 11.79 11.35 18.80
C SER A 63 11.05 11.33 17.47
N GLU A 64 11.40 10.42 16.56
CA GLU A 64 10.82 10.32 15.22
C GLU A 64 9.83 9.15 15.10
N MET A 65 9.27 8.68 16.21
CA MET A 65 8.33 7.55 16.21
C MET A 65 7.06 7.85 15.40
N ASP A 66 6.65 9.11 15.32
CA ASP A 66 5.51 9.47 14.47
C ASP A 66 5.80 9.18 13.00
N LEU A 67 7.02 9.46 12.56
CA LEU A 67 7.45 9.13 11.21
C LEU A 67 7.51 7.62 11.01
N VAL A 68 8.01 6.87 12.00
CA VAL A 68 8.04 5.40 11.95
C VAL A 68 6.63 4.85 11.75
N ARG A 69 5.65 5.36 12.50
CA ARG A 69 4.25 4.93 12.38
C ARG A 69 3.66 5.23 11.02
N LYS A 70 3.95 6.43 10.49
CA LYS A 70 3.48 6.83 9.16
C LYS A 70 4.08 5.96 8.06
N LEU A 71 5.37 5.66 8.16
CA LEU A 71 6.04 4.79 7.19
C LEU A 71 5.53 3.35 7.30
N ALA A 72 5.24 2.86 8.51
CA ALA A 72 4.65 1.55 8.70
C ALA A 72 3.25 1.48 8.09
N GLN A 73 2.43 2.51 8.31
CA GLN A 73 1.10 2.61 7.72
C GLN A 73 1.18 2.67 6.19
N LYS A 74 2.12 3.45 5.68
CA LYS A 74 2.38 3.54 4.24
C LYS A 74 2.69 2.17 3.65
N SER A 75 3.59 1.40 4.29
CA SER A 75 3.96 0.06 3.84
C SER A 75 2.75 -0.87 3.81
N TYR A 76 1.91 -0.81 4.83
CA TYR A 76 0.68 -1.58 4.89
C TYR A 76 -0.29 -1.19 3.77
N ASP A 77 -0.50 0.11 3.59
CA ASP A 77 -1.41 0.63 2.56
C ASP A 77 -0.94 0.27 1.16
N GLU A 78 0.37 0.29 0.91
CA GLU A 78 0.94 -0.12 -0.37
C GLU A 78 0.65 -1.60 -0.66
N LYS A 79 0.73 -2.45 0.35
CA LYS A 79 0.41 -3.87 0.21
C LYS A 79 -1.07 -4.09 -0.08
N VAL A 80 -1.93 -3.38 0.64
CA VAL A 80 -3.38 -3.47 0.44
C VAL A 80 -3.75 -2.96 -0.95
N LEU A 81 -3.16 -1.84 -1.36
CA LEU A 81 -3.39 -1.30 -2.71
C LEU A 81 -2.97 -2.28 -3.80
N ARG A 82 -1.83 -2.93 -3.62
CA ARG A 82 -1.32 -3.92 -4.59
C ARG A 82 -2.30 -5.09 -4.72
N ILE A 83 -2.83 -5.57 -3.60
CA ILE A 83 -3.83 -6.64 -3.58
C ILE A 83 -5.12 -6.18 -4.27
N ALA A 84 -5.56 -4.96 -3.97
CA ALA A 84 -6.77 -4.39 -4.56
C ALA A 84 -6.63 -4.23 -6.08
N GLU A 85 -5.50 -3.72 -6.55
CA GLU A 85 -5.23 -3.55 -7.98
C GLU A 85 -5.21 -4.90 -8.71
N LYS A 86 -4.59 -5.91 -8.11
CA LYS A 86 -4.56 -7.26 -8.66
C LYS A 86 -5.99 -7.84 -8.76
N ARG A 87 -6.79 -7.64 -7.72
CA ARG A 87 -8.19 -8.08 -7.72
C ARG A 87 -9.00 -7.36 -8.79
N LEU A 88 -8.81 -6.06 -8.93
CA LEU A 88 -9.46 -5.28 -9.98
C LEU A 88 -9.14 -5.80 -11.38
N GLN A 89 -7.88 -6.13 -11.61
CA GLN A 89 -7.45 -6.67 -12.90
C GLN A 89 -8.12 -8.01 -13.20
N GLN A 90 -8.20 -8.89 -12.20
CA GLN A 90 -8.87 -10.18 -12.32
C GLN A 90 -10.36 -10.01 -12.57
N MET A 91 -11.00 -9.13 -11.82
CA MET A 91 -12.44 -8.87 -11.95
C MET A 91 -12.80 -8.19 -13.26
N LYS A 92 -11.94 -7.31 -13.74
CA LYS A 92 -12.12 -6.63 -15.03
C LYS A 92 -12.22 -7.63 -16.17
N SER A 93 -11.37 -8.65 -16.14
CA SER A 93 -11.42 -9.73 -17.11
C SER A 93 -12.77 -10.48 -17.04
N LEU A 94 -13.24 -10.78 -15.84
CA LEU A 94 -14.52 -11.46 -15.65
C LEU A 94 -15.71 -10.60 -16.07
N VAL A 95 -15.71 -9.31 -15.68
CA VAL A 95 -16.78 -8.38 -16.04
C VAL A 95 -16.84 -8.20 -17.57
N GLY A 96 -15.68 -8.10 -18.21
CA GLY A 96 -15.59 -7.99 -19.64
C GLY A 96 -16.17 -9.19 -20.40
N THR A 97 -16.08 -10.38 -19.78
CA THR A 97 -16.60 -11.62 -20.38
C THR A 97 -18.14 -11.62 -20.44
N TYR A 98 -18.80 -10.87 -19.56
CA TYR A 98 -20.24 -10.81 -19.46
C TYR A 98 -20.87 -9.68 -20.28
N HIS A 99 -20.07 -8.91 -20.94
CA HIS A 99 -20.55 -7.92 -21.89
C HIS A 99 -20.89 -8.58 -23.23
#